data_27bb496b7c40fe83ae778cb2b6996a7f
#
_entry.id   27bb496b7c40fe83ae778cb2b6996a7f
#
_cell.length_a   1.000
_cell.length_b   1.000
_cell.length_c   1.000
_cell.angle_alpha   90.00
_cell.angle_beta   90.00
_cell.angle_gamma   90.00
#
_symmetry.space_group_name_H-M   'P 1'
#
loop_
_entity.id
_entity.type
_entity.pdbx_description
1 polymer ?
#
loop_
_entity_poly.entity_id
_entity_poly.type
_entity_poly.pdbx_seq_one_letter_code
_entity_poly.pdbx_strand_id
1 'polypeptide(L)'
;MRRAGVPDEDVYQYRAAAPQEAAIEEGATRYLETDFLLNRGIETYGFIDVGIGANAWGADWNGPITFNDRAWQGQMNQLYLINERILKEDQLSLGGRVDLLYGTDFLYTVAGGLDTEWNSNRYYGLAMPQLYGEVGTQALNVKFGHFYTLIGYEVVPAIGNFFYTHAYTMQYGEPFTHTGVLATWNPNDQLSIIGGITNGWDNWDVGLPTNQANPFPGSTSNASFLGAVTFSSSDGSQALTLANSSGNEFATASFVNPTSAYVGNRTVTSIVYSNEFTDKLTYVYQSDLGYQAYAGGDIPVYYETQGQQPGSAYWYGVNQYLFYNFTDYLIGGLRLEWFRDNNGTRVQYGLRDGSPEATGFAGNFWAMTWGLNYLVGNNLVIRPELRYDWFSQDLGNAALGVGLPFGKTAGGLGTQSDQFYGGCDIIWQF
;
A
#
# COMPACT_ATOMS: atom_id res chain seq x y z
N MET A 1 10.86 -21.78 -21.30
CA MET A 1 11.83 -20.66 -21.24
C MET A 1 11.67 -20.08 -19.86
N ARG A 2 12.68 -20.14 -19.01
CA ARG A 2 12.66 -19.51 -17.67
C ARG A 2 12.54 -18.01 -17.89
N ARG A 3 11.54 -17.35 -17.29
CA ARG A 3 11.63 -15.92 -17.00
C ARG A 3 12.74 -15.80 -15.95
N ALA A 4 13.89 -15.30 -16.34
CA ALA A 4 15.01 -15.09 -15.45
C ALA A 4 14.70 -13.86 -14.60
N GLY A 5 14.79 -14.02 -13.27
CA GLY A 5 15.06 -12.93 -12.36
C GLY A 5 13.90 -12.04 -11.97
N VAL A 6 12.78 -12.58 -11.53
CA VAL A 6 11.84 -11.82 -10.71
C VAL A 6 12.22 -12.07 -9.25
N PRO A 7 12.87 -11.12 -8.57
CA PRO A 7 13.04 -11.18 -7.13
C PRO A 7 11.70 -10.77 -6.51
N ASP A 8 11.17 -11.64 -5.74
CA ASP A 8 9.92 -11.50 -5.01
C ASP A 8 8.69 -12.12 -5.68
N GLU A 9 8.81 -13.40 -5.94
CA GLU A 9 7.66 -14.20 -6.38
C GLU A 9 6.46 -14.13 -5.42
N ASP A 10 6.67 -13.70 -4.18
CA ASP A 10 5.63 -13.77 -3.15
C ASP A 10 4.70 -12.56 -3.07
N VAL A 11 5.17 -11.34 -3.37
CA VAL A 11 4.30 -10.15 -3.39
C VAL A 11 3.82 -9.86 -4.81
N TYR A 12 4.65 -10.17 -5.80
CA TYR A 12 4.40 -9.83 -7.21
C TYR A 12 3.84 -10.97 -8.05
N GLN A 13 3.89 -12.21 -7.56
CA GLN A 13 3.41 -13.41 -8.25
C GLN A 13 1.94 -13.34 -8.67
N TYR A 14 1.16 -12.48 -7.99
CA TYR A 14 -0.28 -12.37 -8.12
C TYR A 14 -0.76 -11.08 -8.77
N ARG A 15 0.14 -10.23 -9.23
CA ARG A 15 -0.17 -9.03 -10.01
C ARG A 15 0.71 -8.95 -11.26
N ALA A 16 0.22 -8.28 -12.30
CA ALA A 16 1.13 -7.88 -13.38
C ALA A 16 2.14 -6.87 -12.80
N ALA A 17 3.44 -7.15 -12.96
CA ALA A 17 4.48 -6.21 -12.61
C ALA A 17 4.28 -4.89 -13.36
N ALA A 18 4.64 -3.77 -12.75
CA ALA A 18 4.68 -2.52 -13.49
C ALA A 18 5.74 -2.64 -14.62
N PRO A 19 5.51 -2.08 -15.81
CA PRO A 19 6.39 -2.32 -16.96
C PRO A 19 7.87 -2.02 -16.71
N GLN A 20 8.20 -0.99 -15.91
CA GLN A 20 9.59 -0.64 -15.57
C GLN A 20 10.24 -1.63 -14.61
N GLU A 21 9.45 -2.30 -13.77
CA GLU A 21 9.94 -3.27 -12.79
C GLU A 21 10.64 -4.43 -13.49
N ALA A 22 9.97 -5.07 -14.44
CA ALA A 22 10.58 -6.15 -15.25
C ALA A 22 11.84 -5.69 -15.99
N ALA A 23 11.86 -4.45 -16.53
CA ALA A 23 12.98 -3.94 -17.28
C ALA A 23 14.22 -3.64 -16.43
N ILE A 24 14.02 -3.25 -15.15
CA ILE A 24 15.14 -3.00 -14.22
C ILE A 24 15.68 -4.33 -13.68
N GLU A 25 14.81 -5.27 -13.36
CA GLU A 25 15.21 -6.54 -12.72
C GLU A 25 16.03 -7.45 -13.63
N GLU A 26 15.75 -7.51 -14.94
CA GLU A 26 16.46 -8.41 -15.87
C GLU A 26 17.94 -8.12 -16.04
N GLY A 27 18.42 -6.94 -15.65
CA GLY A 27 19.81 -6.55 -15.91
C GLY A 27 20.49 -5.78 -14.79
N ALA A 28 19.83 -5.58 -13.66
CA ALA A 28 20.39 -4.79 -12.56
C ALA A 28 21.64 -5.43 -11.97
N THR A 29 22.66 -4.61 -11.73
CA THR A 29 23.86 -5.03 -11.01
C THR A 29 23.56 -4.98 -9.51
N ARG A 30 23.66 -6.12 -8.83
CA ARG A 30 23.43 -6.26 -7.38
C ARG A 30 24.76 -6.12 -6.63
N TYR A 31 25.01 -4.93 -6.10
CA TYR A 31 26.29 -4.57 -5.47
C TYR A 31 26.48 -5.14 -4.07
N LEU A 32 25.40 -5.58 -3.41
CA LEU A 32 25.44 -6.12 -2.04
C LEU A 32 25.57 -7.64 -1.99
N GLU A 33 25.46 -8.32 -3.12
CA GLU A 33 25.60 -9.76 -3.17
C GLU A 33 27.04 -10.18 -2.87
N THR A 34 27.17 -11.18 -2.03
CA THR A 34 28.46 -11.79 -1.69
C THR A 34 28.39 -13.29 -1.91
N ASP A 35 29.53 -13.89 -2.30
CA ASP A 35 29.63 -15.36 -2.45
C ASP A 35 29.20 -16.10 -1.19
N PHE A 36 29.40 -15.51 -0.01
CA PHE A 36 29.02 -16.11 1.27
C PHE A 36 27.50 -16.29 1.39
N LEU A 37 26.73 -15.31 0.96
CA LEU A 37 25.26 -15.32 0.99
C LEU A 37 24.70 -16.15 -0.17
N LEU A 38 25.20 -15.93 -1.39
CA LEU A 38 24.76 -16.67 -2.58
C LEU A 38 24.96 -18.17 -2.45
N ASN A 39 26.09 -18.63 -1.86
CA ASN A 39 26.33 -20.05 -1.59
C ASN A 39 25.34 -20.67 -0.58
N ARG A 40 24.55 -19.84 0.12
CA ARG A 40 23.47 -20.25 1.02
C ARG A 40 22.08 -20.04 0.40
N GLY A 41 22.04 -19.59 -0.85
CA GLY A 41 20.81 -19.25 -1.55
C GLY A 41 20.13 -18.01 -0.99
N ILE A 42 20.90 -17.08 -0.40
CA ILE A 42 20.41 -15.80 0.11
C ILE A 42 20.82 -14.72 -0.88
N GLU A 43 19.84 -14.00 -1.40
CA GLU A 43 20.01 -12.83 -2.25
C GLU A 43 19.90 -11.56 -1.40
N THR A 44 20.74 -10.57 -1.67
CA THR A 44 20.73 -9.28 -0.97
C THR A 44 20.81 -8.16 -1.98
N TYR A 45 19.82 -7.30 -1.99
CA TYR A 45 19.72 -6.15 -2.89
C TYR A 45 18.91 -5.03 -2.26
N GLY A 46 18.85 -3.90 -2.92
CA GLY A 46 18.10 -2.78 -2.42
C GLY A 46 17.98 -1.66 -3.43
N PHE A 47 17.33 -0.59 -3.01
CA PHE A 47 17.20 0.62 -3.81
C PHE A 47 17.12 1.88 -2.94
N ILE A 48 17.41 3.02 -3.55
CA ILE A 48 17.15 4.34 -2.98
C ILE A 48 16.15 5.04 -3.89
N ASP A 49 15.08 5.57 -3.29
CA ASP A 49 14.12 6.46 -3.93
C ASP A 49 14.23 7.86 -3.32
N VAL A 50 14.47 8.84 -4.18
CA VAL A 50 14.54 10.26 -3.81
C VAL A 50 13.72 11.09 -4.79
N GLY A 51 12.90 11.99 -4.27
CA GLY A 51 12.06 12.79 -5.13
C GLY A 51 11.67 14.14 -4.55
N ILE A 52 10.97 14.90 -5.36
CA ILE A 52 10.38 16.18 -5.04
C ILE A 52 9.04 16.34 -5.74
N GLY A 53 8.09 16.96 -5.06
CA GLY A 53 6.80 17.29 -5.64
C GLY A 53 6.25 18.60 -5.13
N ALA A 54 5.30 19.16 -5.85
CA ALA A 54 4.68 20.42 -5.48
C ALA A 54 3.29 20.56 -6.08
N ASN A 55 2.43 21.28 -5.37
CA ASN A 55 1.12 21.69 -5.86
C ASN A 55 1.17 23.09 -6.49
N ALA A 56 0.23 23.37 -7.39
CA ALA A 56 0.13 24.67 -8.08
C ALA A 56 -0.45 25.78 -7.19
N TRP A 57 -1.00 25.46 -6.03
CA TRP A 57 -1.63 26.42 -5.12
C TRP A 57 -0.63 27.17 -4.22
N GLY A 58 0.65 26.76 -4.23
CA GLY A 58 1.67 27.29 -3.31
C GLY A 58 1.43 26.93 -1.85
N ALA A 59 0.67 25.85 -1.62
CA ALA A 59 0.45 25.31 -0.30
C ALA A 59 1.67 24.53 0.21
N ASP A 60 1.87 24.47 1.52
CA ASP A 60 2.99 23.75 2.14
C ASP A 60 2.84 22.23 2.03
N TRP A 61 1.60 21.78 1.88
CA TRP A 61 1.22 20.37 1.85
C TRP A 61 0.46 20.02 0.57
N ASN A 62 0.69 18.82 0.05
CA ASN A 62 0.08 18.33 -1.18
C ASN A 62 -1.29 17.67 -0.94
N GLY A 63 -2.06 18.19 0.03
CA GLY A 63 -3.37 17.62 0.38
C GLY A 63 -3.25 16.21 0.96
N PRO A 64 -4.24 15.35 0.76
CA PRO A 64 -4.23 13.97 1.24
C PRO A 64 -3.41 13.03 0.35
N ILE A 65 -2.30 13.50 -0.20
CA ILE A 65 -1.27 12.66 -0.82
C ILE A 65 -0.27 12.28 0.28
N THR A 66 -0.20 10.99 0.65
CA THR A 66 0.50 10.55 1.87
C THR A 66 2.02 10.51 1.71
N PHE A 67 2.52 9.78 0.74
CA PHE A 67 3.97 9.54 0.59
C PHE A 67 4.72 10.78 0.08
N ASN A 68 4.05 11.61 -0.72
CA ASN A 68 4.57 12.86 -1.30
C ASN A 68 3.90 14.09 -0.69
N ASP A 69 3.69 14.09 0.61
CA ASP A 69 2.83 15.04 1.33
C ASP A 69 3.36 16.48 1.39
N ARG A 70 4.67 16.71 1.22
CA ARG A 70 5.32 18.02 1.37
C ARG A 70 5.64 18.69 0.03
N ALA A 71 5.18 19.92 -0.14
CA ALA A 71 5.43 20.70 -1.35
C ALA A 71 6.84 21.33 -1.34
N TRP A 72 7.51 21.28 -2.48
CA TRP A 72 8.83 21.89 -2.73
C TRP A 72 9.96 21.43 -1.79
N GLN A 73 9.83 20.25 -1.19
CA GLN A 73 10.87 19.67 -0.34
C GLN A 73 11.38 18.38 -0.98
N GLY A 74 12.71 18.32 -1.16
CA GLY A 74 13.35 17.06 -1.56
C GLY A 74 13.21 16.05 -0.42
N GLN A 75 12.85 14.81 -0.76
CA GLN A 75 12.62 13.73 0.17
C GLN A 75 13.43 12.51 -0.28
N MET A 76 14.05 11.81 0.66
CA MET A 76 14.44 10.43 0.46
C MET A 76 13.26 9.59 0.97
N ASN A 77 12.44 9.14 0.03
CA ASN A 77 11.25 8.37 0.34
C ASN A 77 11.64 7.01 0.92
N GLN A 78 12.53 6.30 0.23
CA GLN A 78 12.92 4.94 0.63
C GLN A 78 14.42 4.71 0.40
N LEU A 79 15.13 4.33 1.43
CA LEU A 79 16.31 3.48 1.37
C LEU A 79 15.84 2.09 1.77
N TYR A 80 15.75 1.19 0.82
CA TYR A 80 15.13 -0.10 0.97
C TYR A 80 16.18 -1.23 0.82
N LEU A 81 16.21 -2.14 1.78
CA LEU A 81 17.11 -3.28 1.79
C LEU A 81 16.30 -4.57 1.89
N ILE A 82 16.60 -5.52 1.02
CA ILE A 82 15.95 -6.82 0.89
C ILE A 82 16.99 -7.90 1.11
N ASN A 83 16.67 -8.87 1.97
CA ASN A 83 17.39 -10.13 2.11
C ASN A 83 16.38 -11.26 2.02
N GLU A 84 16.52 -12.11 1.01
CA GLU A 84 15.57 -13.19 0.78
C GLU A 84 16.23 -14.50 0.43
N ARG A 85 15.53 -15.57 0.72
CA ARG A 85 15.86 -16.93 0.29
C ARG A 85 14.60 -17.56 -0.26
N ILE A 86 14.59 -17.78 -1.58
CA ILE A 86 13.46 -18.32 -2.33
C ILE A 86 13.36 -19.83 -2.12
N LEU A 87 12.13 -20.35 -2.06
CA LEU A 87 11.87 -21.79 -2.03
C LEU A 87 12.28 -22.46 -3.33
N LYS A 88 12.69 -23.72 -3.23
CA LYS A 88 12.99 -24.54 -4.41
C LYS A 88 11.70 -24.98 -5.12
N GLU A 89 11.75 -25.07 -6.43
CA GLU A 89 10.61 -25.51 -7.27
C GLU A 89 10.07 -26.88 -6.86
N ASP A 90 10.93 -27.92 -6.89
CA ASP A 90 10.52 -29.32 -6.80
C ASP A 90 10.97 -30.02 -5.51
N GLN A 91 11.54 -29.31 -4.56
CA GLN A 91 12.09 -29.90 -3.35
C GLN A 91 11.64 -29.13 -2.11
N LEU A 92 11.16 -29.87 -1.10
CA LEU A 92 10.89 -29.28 0.21
C LEU A 92 12.11 -28.49 0.70
N SER A 93 11.92 -27.23 0.97
CA SER A 93 12.98 -26.31 1.38
C SER A 93 12.47 -25.30 2.38
N LEU A 94 13.40 -24.52 2.94
CA LEU A 94 13.11 -23.37 3.79
C LEU A 94 13.43 -22.12 3.00
N GLY A 95 12.54 -21.16 3.05
CA GLY A 95 12.69 -19.81 2.53
C GLY A 95 12.43 -18.76 3.60
N GLY A 96 12.41 -17.52 3.21
CA GLY A 96 12.07 -16.39 4.07
C GLY A 96 12.67 -15.10 3.59
N ARG A 97 12.19 -14.00 4.15
CA ARG A 97 12.56 -12.65 3.73
C ARG A 97 12.61 -11.69 4.92
N VAL A 98 13.51 -10.73 4.83
CA VAL A 98 13.60 -9.57 5.73
C VAL A 98 13.76 -8.32 4.88
N ASP A 99 12.84 -7.38 5.05
CA ASP A 99 12.89 -6.06 4.43
C ASP A 99 13.09 -4.97 5.48
N LEU A 100 13.95 -4.02 5.17
CA LEU A 100 14.15 -2.82 5.96
C LEU A 100 13.94 -1.59 5.07
N LEU A 101 13.08 -0.69 5.52
CA LEU A 101 12.81 0.59 4.87
C LEU A 101 13.22 1.71 5.80
N TYR A 102 14.14 2.58 5.36
CA TYR A 102 14.45 3.84 6.03
C TYR A 102 14.16 5.00 5.09
N GLY A 103 13.35 5.95 5.54
CA GLY A 103 12.99 7.10 4.70
C GLY A 103 11.75 7.83 5.22
N THR A 104 11.17 8.68 4.38
CA THR A 104 9.94 9.40 4.74
C THR A 104 8.72 8.48 4.75
N ASP A 105 8.75 7.41 3.96
CA ASP A 105 7.61 6.52 3.78
C ASP A 105 7.39 5.56 4.96
N PHE A 106 8.38 5.50 5.90
CA PHE A 106 8.24 4.69 7.10
C PHE A 106 6.94 4.96 7.85
N LEU A 107 6.52 6.24 7.93
CA LEU A 107 5.37 6.67 8.73
C LEU A 107 4.06 6.02 8.28
N TYR A 108 3.95 5.72 7.00
CA TYR A 108 2.79 5.06 6.41
C TYR A 108 2.95 3.52 6.33
N THR A 109 4.16 3.02 6.61
CA THR A 109 4.51 1.60 6.45
C THR A 109 4.62 0.86 7.79
N VAL A 110 4.94 1.58 8.90
CA VAL A 110 5.02 0.97 10.23
C VAL A 110 3.69 0.32 10.63
N ALA A 111 3.79 -0.83 11.27
CA ALA A 111 2.65 -1.58 11.78
C ALA A 111 2.57 -1.49 13.31
N GLY A 112 1.36 -1.54 13.86
CA GLY A 112 1.12 -1.43 15.30
C GLY A 112 1.90 -2.48 16.10
N GLY A 113 2.75 -2.06 17.03
CA GLY A 113 3.61 -2.90 17.86
C GLY A 113 5.10 -2.65 17.60
N LEU A 114 5.83 -3.62 17.08
CA LEU A 114 7.29 -3.64 17.08
C LEU A 114 7.95 -2.37 16.50
N ASP A 115 7.64 -1.97 15.28
CA ASP A 115 8.39 -0.91 14.61
C ASP A 115 7.85 0.49 14.82
N THR A 116 6.62 0.64 15.30
CA THR A 116 6.09 1.95 15.74
C THR A 116 6.90 2.53 16.90
N GLU A 117 7.47 1.69 17.76
CA GLU A 117 8.26 2.10 18.92
C GLU A 117 9.71 2.51 18.57
N TRP A 118 10.17 2.25 17.36
CA TRP A 118 11.56 2.53 16.97
C TRP A 118 11.85 3.99 16.65
N ASN A 119 10.80 4.78 16.37
CA ASN A 119 10.93 6.08 15.76
C ASN A 119 10.40 7.20 16.66
N SER A 120 11.22 8.23 16.88
CA SER A 120 10.83 9.47 17.55
C SER A 120 10.62 10.66 16.59
N ASN A 121 11.12 10.54 15.35
CA ASN A 121 11.00 11.55 14.30
C ASN A 121 9.93 11.18 13.31
N ARG A 122 9.02 12.10 13.02
CA ARG A 122 7.94 11.87 12.06
C ARG A 122 8.31 12.10 10.59
N TYR A 123 9.49 12.61 10.30
CA TYR A 123 9.94 12.88 8.92
C TYR A 123 10.73 11.73 8.32
N TYR A 124 11.63 11.14 9.10
CA TYR A 124 12.46 10.02 8.70
C TYR A 124 12.46 8.97 9.80
N GLY A 125 12.35 7.73 9.45
CA GLY A 125 12.39 6.62 10.38
C GLY A 125 12.59 5.28 9.70
N LEU A 126 12.59 4.23 10.52
CA LEU A 126 12.80 2.85 10.10
C LEU A 126 11.50 2.06 10.23
N ALA A 127 11.16 1.29 9.21
CA ALA A 127 10.12 0.27 9.24
C ALA A 127 10.70 -1.09 8.81
N MET A 128 10.07 -2.17 9.25
CA MET A 128 10.39 -3.53 8.83
C MET A 128 9.13 -4.20 8.25
N PRO A 129 8.75 -3.86 7.01
CA PRO A 129 7.48 -4.28 6.44
C PRO A 129 7.40 -5.78 6.16
N GLN A 130 8.54 -6.47 6.09
CA GLN A 130 8.55 -7.92 5.95
C GLN A 130 9.58 -8.57 6.88
N LEU A 131 9.13 -9.56 7.62
CA LEU A 131 9.94 -10.51 8.40
C LEU A 131 9.17 -11.82 8.48
N TYR A 132 9.45 -12.73 7.56
CA TYR A 132 8.77 -14.03 7.56
C TYR A 132 9.72 -15.18 7.23
N GLY A 133 9.30 -16.35 7.66
CA GLY A 133 9.86 -17.64 7.20
C GLY A 133 8.82 -18.40 6.41
N GLU A 134 9.27 -19.30 5.56
CA GLU A 134 8.40 -20.17 4.78
C GLU A 134 8.97 -21.57 4.65
N VAL A 135 8.11 -22.55 4.45
CA VAL A 135 8.47 -23.96 4.28
C VAL A 135 7.58 -24.59 3.22
N GLY A 136 8.19 -25.29 2.30
CA GLY A 136 7.47 -25.97 1.22
C GLY A 136 8.28 -26.04 -0.07
N THR A 137 7.54 -26.03 -1.15
CA THR A 137 8.01 -25.85 -2.54
C THR A 137 7.32 -24.62 -3.12
N GLN A 138 7.71 -24.15 -4.29
CA GLN A 138 6.96 -23.07 -4.98
C GLN A 138 5.51 -23.45 -5.30
N ALA A 139 5.21 -24.75 -5.50
CA ALA A 139 3.86 -25.21 -5.78
C ALA A 139 2.96 -25.31 -4.53
N LEU A 140 3.53 -25.60 -3.37
CA LEU A 140 2.80 -25.71 -2.10
C LEU A 140 3.70 -25.30 -0.95
N ASN A 141 3.36 -24.22 -0.28
CA ASN A 141 4.12 -23.71 0.86
C ASN A 141 3.24 -23.13 1.95
N VAL A 142 3.88 -22.90 3.09
CA VAL A 142 3.31 -22.18 4.23
C VAL A 142 4.28 -21.09 4.65
N LYS A 143 3.82 -19.86 4.65
CA LYS A 143 4.50 -18.65 5.11
C LYS A 143 4.02 -18.28 6.50
N PHE A 144 4.92 -17.83 7.38
CA PHE A 144 4.59 -17.39 8.74
C PHE A 144 5.47 -16.21 9.16
N GLY A 145 4.87 -15.21 9.74
CA GLY A 145 5.53 -13.97 10.16
C GLY A 145 4.76 -12.72 9.74
N HIS A 146 5.51 -11.65 9.46
CA HIS A 146 5.00 -10.36 8.98
C HIS A 146 5.30 -10.20 7.49
N PHE A 147 4.30 -9.84 6.71
CA PHE A 147 4.39 -9.81 5.25
C PHE A 147 3.42 -8.80 4.64
N TYR A 148 3.69 -8.36 3.42
CA TYR A 148 2.80 -7.48 2.67
C TYR A 148 1.45 -8.13 2.38
N THR A 149 0.45 -7.27 2.19
CA THR A 149 -0.92 -7.65 1.86
C THR A 149 -1.03 -8.30 0.47
N LEU A 150 -2.12 -9.04 0.27
CA LEU A 150 -2.56 -9.56 -1.04
C LEU A 150 -3.59 -8.63 -1.72
N ILE A 151 -3.93 -7.51 -1.08
CA ILE A 151 -4.98 -6.59 -1.52
C ILE A 151 -4.36 -5.51 -2.40
N GLY A 152 -5.03 -5.19 -3.51
CA GLY A 152 -4.67 -4.07 -4.37
C GLY A 152 -3.64 -4.39 -5.46
N TYR A 153 -3.33 -3.36 -6.24
CA TYR A 153 -2.36 -3.42 -7.34
C TYR A 153 -1.06 -2.70 -7.01
N GLU A 154 -1.12 -1.49 -6.46
CA GLU A 154 0.06 -0.75 -6.04
C GLU A 154 0.65 -1.33 -4.75
N VAL A 155 1.95 -1.16 -4.56
CA VAL A 155 2.71 -1.72 -3.44
C VAL A 155 3.50 -0.65 -2.70
N VAL A 156 3.99 -0.97 -1.49
CA VAL A 156 4.81 -0.03 -0.71
C VAL A 156 6.19 0.20 -1.31
N PRO A 157 6.94 -0.82 -1.79
CA PRO A 157 8.23 -0.58 -2.44
C PRO A 157 8.08 0.29 -3.68
N ALA A 158 8.76 1.44 -3.71
CA ALA A 158 8.65 2.42 -4.79
C ALA A 158 8.99 1.85 -6.17
N ILE A 159 9.94 0.93 -6.24
CA ILE A 159 10.37 0.27 -7.47
C ILE A 159 9.24 -0.55 -8.12
N GLY A 160 8.31 -1.07 -7.33
CA GLY A 160 7.17 -1.85 -7.79
C GLY A 160 6.00 -1.03 -8.33
N ASN A 161 6.09 0.30 -8.39
CA ASN A 161 5.03 1.18 -8.87
C ASN A 161 5.48 2.02 -10.06
N PHE A 162 4.57 2.25 -11.00
CA PHE A 162 4.88 3.08 -12.17
C PHE A 162 4.97 4.57 -11.81
N PHE A 163 4.08 5.06 -10.97
CA PHE A 163 3.97 6.46 -10.60
C PHE A 163 4.69 6.76 -9.28
N TYR A 164 5.16 8.01 -9.13
CA TYR A 164 5.73 8.51 -7.89
C TYR A 164 4.67 8.67 -6.80
N THR A 165 3.46 9.17 -7.16
CA THR A 165 2.33 9.24 -6.23
C THR A 165 1.50 7.96 -6.28
N HIS A 166 0.88 7.62 -5.15
CA HIS A 166 -0.01 6.46 -5.04
C HIS A 166 -1.48 6.81 -5.26
N ALA A 167 -2.26 5.80 -5.66
CA ALA A 167 -3.71 5.90 -5.75
C ALA A 167 -4.36 6.08 -4.38
N TYR A 168 -5.49 6.81 -4.31
CA TYR A 168 -6.29 6.92 -3.08
C TYR A 168 -6.69 5.57 -2.52
N THR A 169 -6.99 4.60 -3.39
CA THR A 169 -7.36 3.25 -3.00
C THR A 169 -6.24 2.59 -2.20
N MET A 170 -5.01 2.62 -2.71
CA MET A 170 -3.82 2.10 -2.01
C MET A 170 -3.59 2.86 -0.69
N GLN A 171 -3.63 4.19 -0.72
CA GLN A 171 -3.29 5.01 0.45
C GLN A 171 -4.28 4.87 1.61
N TYR A 172 -5.56 4.66 1.30
CA TYR A 172 -6.65 4.77 2.28
C TYR A 172 -7.59 3.58 2.34
N GLY A 173 -7.67 2.79 1.27
CA GLY A 173 -8.63 1.70 1.14
C GLY A 173 -8.12 0.34 1.57
N GLU A 174 -6.80 0.17 1.64
CA GLU A 174 -6.11 -1.11 1.75
C GLU A 174 -5.22 -1.21 3.00
N PRO A 175 -4.98 -2.43 3.53
CA PRO A 175 -3.88 -2.67 4.45
C PRO A 175 -2.55 -2.68 3.69
N PHE A 176 -1.44 -2.42 4.37
CA PHE A 176 -0.11 -2.61 3.78
C PHE A 176 0.50 -3.94 4.20
N THR A 177 0.33 -4.32 5.46
CA THR A 177 0.97 -5.50 6.04
C THR A 177 0.02 -6.33 6.90
N HIS A 178 0.41 -7.58 7.11
CA HIS A 178 -0.25 -8.52 8.01
C HIS A 178 0.78 -9.35 8.76
N THR A 179 0.43 -9.77 9.97
CA THR A 179 1.20 -10.80 10.70
C THR A 179 0.33 -12.04 10.85
N GLY A 180 0.85 -13.21 10.47
CA GLY A 180 0.06 -14.43 10.55
C GLY A 180 0.69 -15.62 9.84
N VAL A 181 -0.20 -16.49 9.35
CA VAL A 181 0.17 -17.71 8.61
C VAL A 181 -0.68 -17.78 7.35
N LEU A 182 -0.02 -17.93 6.19
CA LEU A 182 -0.64 -18.16 4.89
C LEU A 182 -0.17 -19.48 4.30
N ALA A 183 -1.08 -20.22 3.70
CA ALA A 183 -0.79 -21.34 2.83
C ALA A 183 -0.99 -20.93 1.37
N THR A 184 -0.04 -21.25 0.52
CA THR A 184 -0.09 -21.03 -0.94
C THR A 184 -0.17 -22.38 -1.65
N TRP A 185 -1.06 -22.50 -2.61
CA TRP A 185 -1.19 -23.66 -3.48
C TRP A 185 -1.30 -23.24 -4.94
N ASN A 186 -0.29 -23.60 -5.72
CA ASN A 186 -0.18 -23.36 -7.17
C ASN A 186 -0.27 -24.71 -7.90
N PRO A 187 -1.48 -25.24 -8.19
CA PRO A 187 -1.64 -26.54 -8.84
C PRO A 187 -1.12 -26.57 -10.28
N ASN A 188 -1.04 -25.43 -10.93
CA ASN A 188 -0.51 -25.22 -12.28
C ASN A 188 -0.22 -23.73 -12.49
N ASP A 189 0.37 -23.37 -13.64
CA ASP A 189 0.76 -21.99 -14.00
C ASP A 189 -0.43 -21.02 -14.18
N GLN A 190 -1.65 -21.53 -14.20
CA GLN A 190 -2.86 -20.74 -14.46
C GLN A 190 -3.70 -20.48 -13.21
N LEU A 191 -3.43 -21.15 -12.11
CA LEU A 191 -4.20 -21.03 -10.87
C LEU A 191 -3.28 -20.93 -9.66
N SER A 192 -3.49 -19.88 -8.89
CA SER A 192 -2.91 -19.73 -7.56
C SER A 192 -4.01 -19.51 -6.52
N ILE A 193 -3.89 -20.17 -5.38
CA ILE A 193 -4.79 -20.03 -4.25
C ILE A 193 -3.97 -19.78 -3.00
N ILE A 194 -4.24 -18.65 -2.33
CA ILE A 194 -3.63 -18.30 -1.06
C ILE A 194 -4.71 -18.11 -0.02
N GLY A 195 -4.46 -18.57 1.19
CA GLY A 195 -5.36 -18.30 2.29
C GLY A 195 -4.78 -18.62 3.65
N GLY A 196 -5.24 -17.89 4.64
CA GLY A 196 -4.77 -18.10 5.99
C GLY A 196 -5.40 -17.20 7.02
N ILE A 197 -4.74 -17.14 8.17
CA ILE A 197 -5.19 -16.39 9.34
C ILE A 197 -4.12 -15.38 9.72
N THR A 198 -4.54 -14.14 9.90
CA THR A 198 -3.71 -13.02 10.33
C THR A 198 -4.29 -12.36 11.57
N ASN A 199 -3.55 -11.42 12.14
CA ASN A 199 -4.02 -10.60 13.27
C ASN A 199 -4.61 -9.24 12.83
N GLY A 200 -5.08 -9.15 11.58
CA GLY A 200 -5.70 -7.94 11.01
C GLY A 200 -4.74 -7.05 10.22
N TRP A 201 -5.11 -5.78 10.07
CA TRP A 201 -4.42 -4.79 9.26
C TRP A 201 -3.30 -4.13 10.05
N ASP A 202 -2.10 -4.09 9.45
CA ASP A 202 -0.97 -3.28 9.91
C ASP A 202 -0.64 -3.46 11.40
N ASN A 203 -0.59 -4.71 11.86
CA ASN A 203 -0.28 -5.09 13.23
C ASN A 203 0.85 -6.11 13.29
N TRP A 204 1.87 -5.82 14.10
CA TRP A 204 2.91 -6.77 14.48
C TRP A 204 2.46 -7.74 15.56
N ASP A 205 1.76 -7.23 16.57
CA ASP A 205 1.48 -7.97 17.77
C ASP A 205 0.29 -8.91 17.59
N VAL A 206 0.53 -10.20 17.72
CA VAL A 206 -0.49 -11.24 17.61
C VAL A 206 -1.28 -11.33 18.90
N GLY A 207 -2.46 -10.71 18.93
CA GLY A 207 -3.50 -10.99 19.93
C GLY A 207 -3.12 -10.88 21.41
N LEU A 208 -2.03 -10.19 21.74
CA LEU A 208 -1.60 -10.04 23.11
C LEU A 208 -2.48 -8.99 23.81
N PRO A 209 -3.15 -9.38 24.91
CA PRO A 209 -4.04 -8.46 25.64
C PRO A 209 -3.31 -7.34 26.38
N THR A 210 -1.99 -7.26 26.29
CA THR A 210 -1.13 -6.34 27.03
C THR A 210 -0.53 -5.22 26.19
N ASN A 211 -0.78 -5.22 24.91
CA ASN A 211 -0.29 -4.19 24.05
C ASN A 211 -1.11 -2.91 24.25
N GLN A 212 -0.46 -1.77 24.23
CA GLN A 212 -1.09 -0.47 24.42
C GLN A 212 -2.10 -0.13 23.32
N ALA A 213 -2.00 -0.76 22.15
CA ALA A 213 -2.97 -0.68 21.07
C ALA A 213 -4.25 -1.48 21.36
N ASN A 214 -4.24 -2.37 22.37
CA ASN A 214 -5.43 -3.06 22.84
C ASN A 214 -5.71 -2.72 24.30
N PRO A 215 -6.37 -1.60 24.60
CA PRO A 215 -6.68 -1.19 25.96
C PRO A 215 -7.72 -2.06 26.66
N PHE A 216 -8.28 -3.08 25.99
CA PHE A 216 -9.31 -3.93 26.54
C PHE A 216 -8.80 -5.34 26.86
N PRO A 217 -8.52 -5.65 28.15
CA PRO A 217 -8.20 -7.01 28.58
C PRO A 217 -9.36 -7.94 28.27
N GLY A 218 -9.14 -8.96 27.46
CA GLY A 218 -10.13 -9.99 27.18
C GLY A 218 -10.85 -9.86 25.84
N SER A 219 -10.48 -8.93 24.95
CA SER A 219 -10.97 -8.99 23.58
C SER A 219 -10.32 -10.20 22.89
N THR A 220 -11.10 -11.21 22.72
CA THR A 220 -10.71 -12.47 22.11
C THR A 220 -10.48 -12.28 20.63
N SER A 221 -9.31 -12.70 20.20
CA SER A 221 -8.89 -12.91 18.81
C SER A 221 -9.17 -11.78 17.82
N ASN A 222 -8.15 -11.04 17.49
CA ASN A 222 -8.06 -10.26 16.25
C ASN A 222 -7.82 -11.21 15.05
N ALA A 223 -8.30 -12.45 15.12
CA ALA A 223 -8.14 -13.40 14.03
C ALA A 223 -8.92 -12.92 12.82
N SER A 224 -8.20 -12.63 11.74
CA SER A 224 -8.71 -12.17 10.47
C SER A 224 -8.37 -13.17 9.39
N PHE A 225 -9.26 -13.37 8.45
CA PHE A 225 -8.98 -14.10 7.21
C PHE A 225 -8.22 -13.17 6.26
N LEU A 226 -7.21 -13.71 5.58
CA LEU A 226 -6.60 -13.11 4.40
C LEU A 226 -6.49 -14.19 3.33
N GLY A 227 -6.89 -13.89 2.10
CA GLY A 227 -6.76 -14.83 1.01
C GLY A 227 -6.98 -14.21 -0.37
N ALA A 228 -6.44 -14.90 -1.38
CA ALA A 228 -6.57 -14.52 -2.77
C ALA A 228 -6.68 -15.75 -3.67
N VAL A 229 -7.34 -15.58 -4.81
CA VAL A 229 -7.34 -16.54 -5.91
C VAL A 229 -6.98 -15.78 -7.18
N THR A 230 -5.94 -16.26 -7.87
CA THR A 230 -5.49 -15.70 -9.16
C THR A 230 -5.67 -16.70 -10.28
N PHE A 231 -6.27 -16.21 -11.36
CA PHE A 231 -6.40 -16.92 -12.62
C PHE A 231 -5.54 -16.23 -13.68
N SER A 232 -4.66 -16.99 -14.34
CA SER A 232 -3.81 -16.49 -15.42
C SER A 232 -4.15 -17.18 -16.73
N SER A 233 -4.03 -16.46 -17.85
CA SER A 233 -4.14 -17.09 -19.18
C SER A 233 -2.94 -18.00 -19.45
N SER A 234 -3.09 -18.94 -20.36
CA SER A 234 -2.04 -19.92 -20.68
C SER A 234 -0.80 -19.31 -21.29
N ASP A 235 -0.91 -18.12 -21.89
CA ASP A 235 0.20 -17.35 -22.46
C ASP A 235 0.78 -16.32 -21.48
N GLY A 236 0.18 -16.18 -20.29
CA GLY A 236 0.58 -15.23 -19.25
C GLY A 236 0.21 -13.77 -19.52
N SER A 237 -0.50 -13.49 -20.64
CA SER A 237 -0.85 -12.10 -21.02
C SER A 237 -1.96 -11.49 -20.16
N GLN A 238 -2.75 -12.31 -19.47
CA GLN A 238 -3.88 -11.87 -18.65
C GLN A 238 -3.83 -12.51 -17.27
N ALA A 239 -4.19 -11.73 -16.26
CA ALA A 239 -4.41 -12.24 -14.91
C ALA A 239 -5.62 -11.56 -14.25
N LEU A 240 -6.37 -12.33 -13.46
CA LEU A 240 -7.47 -11.87 -12.62
C LEU A 240 -7.23 -12.37 -11.20
N THR A 241 -7.04 -11.43 -10.27
CA THR A 241 -6.92 -11.71 -8.84
C THR A 241 -8.15 -11.23 -8.10
N LEU A 242 -8.71 -12.11 -7.29
CA LEU A 242 -9.77 -11.82 -6.32
C LEU A 242 -9.18 -12.01 -4.93
N ALA A 243 -9.08 -10.93 -4.16
CA ALA A 243 -8.51 -10.96 -2.81
C ALA A 243 -9.49 -10.43 -1.77
N ASN A 244 -9.38 -10.96 -0.55
CA ASN A 244 -10.22 -10.53 0.57
C ASN A 244 -9.44 -10.58 1.88
N SER A 245 -9.63 -9.53 2.69
CA SER A 245 -9.25 -9.49 4.10
C SER A 245 -10.52 -9.23 4.92
N SER A 246 -10.78 -10.04 5.95
CA SER A 246 -11.95 -9.89 6.79
C SER A 246 -11.71 -10.40 8.22
N GLY A 247 -11.97 -9.55 9.21
CA GLY A 247 -11.82 -9.93 10.60
C GLY A 247 -12.17 -8.79 11.55
N ASN A 248 -11.96 -9.05 12.84
CA ASN A 248 -12.20 -8.03 13.85
C ASN A 248 -11.01 -7.08 13.96
N GLU A 249 -11.32 -5.81 13.87
CA GLU A 249 -10.36 -4.71 14.00
C GLU A 249 -10.80 -3.73 15.10
N PHE A 250 -9.82 -3.01 15.65
CA PHE A 250 -10.16 -1.86 16.47
C PHE A 250 -10.61 -0.71 15.58
N ALA A 251 -11.81 -0.22 15.83
CA ALA A 251 -12.22 1.07 15.33
C ALA A 251 -11.96 2.10 16.44
N THR A 252 -11.07 3.05 16.22
CA THR A 252 -11.02 4.26 17.03
C THR A 252 -12.28 5.07 16.72
N ALA A 253 -13.32 4.84 17.48
CA ALA A 253 -14.63 5.38 17.16
C ALA A 253 -14.87 6.79 17.69
N SER A 254 -13.97 7.36 18.46
CA SER A 254 -14.30 8.62 19.13
C SER A 254 -13.09 9.50 19.38
N PHE A 255 -13.16 10.70 18.82
CA PHE A 255 -12.29 11.82 19.17
C PHE A 255 -12.63 12.44 20.53
N VAL A 256 -13.83 12.18 21.04
CA VAL A 256 -14.31 12.73 22.32
C VAL A 256 -13.95 11.82 23.48
N ASN A 257 -13.86 10.52 23.24
CA ASN A 257 -13.51 9.55 24.26
C ASN A 257 -12.61 8.44 23.69
N PRO A 258 -11.29 8.65 23.65
CA PRO A 258 -10.34 7.67 23.14
C PRO A 258 -10.29 6.36 23.95
N THR A 259 -10.99 6.30 25.10
CA THR A 259 -11.11 5.07 25.91
C THR A 259 -12.26 4.16 25.47
N SER A 260 -13.12 4.60 24.55
CA SER A 260 -14.20 3.80 23.98
C SER A 260 -13.83 3.29 22.59
N ALA A 261 -12.83 2.41 22.50
CA ALA A 261 -12.56 1.67 21.27
C ALA A 261 -13.59 0.55 21.12
N TYR A 262 -14.20 0.45 19.97
CA TYR A 262 -15.09 -0.64 19.63
C TYR A 262 -14.33 -1.64 18.75
N VAL A 263 -14.55 -2.92 19.01
CA VAL A 263 -14.06 -4.00 18.15
C VAL A 263 -15.19 -4.37 17.19
N GLY A 264 -14.91 -4.29 15.91
CA GLY A 264 -15.88 -4.63 14.89
C GLY A 264 -15.22 -5.20 13.63
N ASN A 265 -16.02 -5.86 12.81
CA ASN A 265 -15.52 -6.41 11.56
C ASN A 265 -15.06 -5.29 10.63
N ARG A 266 -13.82 -5.44 10.08
CA ARG A 266 -13.32 -4.73 8.91
C ARG A 266 -13.15 -5.74 7.79
N THR A 267 -13.72 -5.44 6.64
CA THR A 267 -13.61 -6.27 5.44
C THR A 267 -13.25 -5.41 4.25
N VAL A 268 -12.29 -5.87 3.46
CA VAL A 268 -12.03 -5.34 2.12
C VAL A 268 -11.99 -6.50 1.13
N THR A 269 -12.61 -6.29 -0.02
CA THR A 269 -12.54 -7.18 -1.17
C THR A 269 -11.95 -6.39 -2.32
N SER A 270 -10.91 -6.92 -2.95
CA SER A 270 -10.22 -6.33 -4.08
C SER A 270 -10.30 -7.24 -5.30
N ILE A 271 -10.50 -6.62 -6.45
CA ILE A 271 -10.45 -7.26 -7.76
C ILE A 271 -9.36 -6.52 -8.55
N VAL A 272 -8.35 -7.26 -9.02
CA VAL A 272 -7.32 -6.75 -9.92
C VAL A 272 -7.33 -7.57 -11.20
N TYR A 273 -7.49 -6.90 -12.33
CA TYR A 273 -7.39 -7.51 -13.65
C TYR A 273 -6.30 -6.82 -14.45
N SER A 274 -5.40 -7.59 -15.04
CA SER A 274 -4.36 -7.11 -15.93
C SER A 274 -4.44 -7.78 -17.30
N ASN A 275 -4.06 -7.03 -18.34
CA ASN A 275 -4.01 -7.52 -19.71
C ASN A 275 -2.91 -6.82 -20.51
N GLU A 276 -1.98 -7.60 -21.02
CA GLU A 276 -1.00 -7.18 -22.01
C GLU A 276 -1.64 -7.32 -23.41
N PHE A 277 -2.31 -6.27 -23.89
CA PHE A 277 -2.97 -6.29 -25.20
C PHE A 277 -1.99 -6.50 -26.35
N THR A 278 -0.78 -5.98 -26.22
CA THR A 278 0.33 -6.13 -27.14
C THR A 278 1.64 -6.04 -26.37
N ASP A 279 2.77 -6.36 -26.99
CA ASP A 279 4.11 -6.19 -26.41
C ASP A 279 4.40 -4.73 -25.93
N LYS A 280 3.54 -3.77 -26.31
CA LYS A 280 3.70 -2.35 -25.96
C LYS A 280 2.61 -1.79 -25.08
N LEU A 281 1.45 -2.42 -25.02
CA LEU A 281 0.27 -1.85 -24.37
C LEU A 281 -0.23 -2.78 -23.28
N THR A 282 -0.12 -2.32 -22.04
CA THR A 282 -0.64 -3.01 -20.85
C THR A 282 -1.75 -2.18 -20.20
N TYR A 283 -2.80 -2.85 -19.80
CA TYR A 283 -3.92 -2.28 -19.04
C TYR A 283 -4.10 -3.01 -17.72
N VAL A 284 -4.36 -2.23 -16.66
CA VAL A 284 -4.73 -2.78 -15.36
C VAL A 284 -6.00 -2.11 -14.86
N TYR A 285 -6.90 -2.90 -14.33
CA TYR A 285 -8.11 -2.48 -13.63
C TYR A 285 -8.05 -2.96 -12.19
N GLN A 286 -8.38 -2.09 -11.26
CA GLN A 286 -8.60 -2.43 -9.86
C GLN A 286 -9.93 -1.89 -9.37
N SER A 287 -10.62 -2.66 -8.53
CA SER A 287 -11.81 -2.20 -7.80
C SER A 287 -11.84 -2.78 -6.40
N ASP A 288 -12.00 -1.91 -5.42
CA ASP A 288 -12.06 -2.27 -4.01
C ASP A 288 -13.39 -1.88 -3.40
N LEU A 289 -13.84 -2.74 -2.46
CA LEU A 289 -15.03 -2.54 -1.65
C LEU A 289 -14.68 -2.77 -0.19
N GLY A 290 -14.76 -1.72 0.61
CA GLY A 290 -14.40 -1.73 2.02
C GLY A 290 -15.58 -1.44 2.94
N TYR A 291 -15.57 -2.08 4.10
CA TYR A 291 -16.52 -1.95 5.19
C TYR A 291 -15.82 -1.99 6.54
N GLN A 292 -16.28 -1.21 7.50
CA GLN A 292 -15.86 -1.32 8.89
C GLN A 292 -17.04 -1.03 9.84
N ALA A 293 -17.33 -1.97 10.73
CA ALA A 293 -18.28 -1.76 11.80
C ALA A 293 -17.71 -0.80 12.85
N TYR A 294 -18.57 -0.01 13.46
CA TYR A 294 -18.24 0.91 14.56
C TYR A 294 -17.16 1.95 14.23
N ALA A 295 -17.05 2.35 13.00
CA ALA A 295 -16.06 3.34 12.57
C ALA A 295 -16.46 4.81 12.80
N GLY A 296 -17.59 5.07 13.42
CA GLY A 296 -18.02 6.43 13.82
C GLY A 296 -18.71 7.25 12.73
N GLY A 297 -18.80 6.73 11.50
CA GLY A 297 -19.15 7.52 10.32
C GLY A 297 -20.56 8.13 10.29
N ASP A 298 -21.55 7.53 10.94
CA ASP A 298 -22.96 7.97 10.83
C ASP A 298 -23.47 8.64 12.11
N ILE A 299 -22.67 8.74 13.16
CA ILE A 299 -23.11 9.30 14.44
C ILE A 299 -22.38 10.61 14.71
N PRO A 300 -23.07 11.76 14.69
CA PRO A 300 -22.51 13.00 15.20
C PRO A 300 -22.03 12.81 16.65
N VAL A 301 -20.95 13.47 17.03
CA VAL A 301 -20.36 13.51 18.37
C VAL A 301 -21.39 13.62 19.49
N TYR A 302 -22.51 14.26 19.22
CA TYR A 302 -23.64 14.39 20.15
C TYR A 302 -24.23 13.04 20.60
N TYR A 303 -24.33 12.05 19.71
CA TYR A 303 -24.92 10.74 20.05
C TYR A 303 -23.97 9.83 20.81
N GLU A 304 -22.66 9.98 20.61
CA GLU A 304 -21.67 9.25 21.40
C GLU A 304 -21.74 9.64 22.89
N THR A 305 -22.01 10.92 23.17
CA THR A 305 -22.24 11.39 24.55
C THR A 305 -23.49 10.80 25.20
N GLN A 306 -24.40 10.22 24.42
CA GLN A 306 -25.60 9.53 24.87
C GLN A 306 -25.41 8.01 24.98
N GLY A 307 -24.20 7.48 24.80
CA GLY A 307 -23.88 6.05 24.91
C GLY A 307 -24.36 5.19 23.73
N GLN A 308 -24.67 5.80 22.60
CA GLN A 308 -24.98 5.05 21.38
C GLN A 308 -23.70 4.55 20.72
N GLN A 309 -23.75 3.37 20.10
CA GLN A 309 -22.62 2.84 19.34
C GLN A 309 -22.44 3.61 18.03
N PRO A 310 -21.17 3.82 17.59
CA PRO A 310 -20.88 4.41 16.29
C PRO A 310 -21.48 3.58 15.14
N GLY A 311 -21.85 4.26 14.05
CA GLY A 311 -22.31 3.60 12.83
C GLY A 311 -21.19 2.87 12.09
N SER A 312 -21.55 2.22 11.00
CA SER A 312 -20.59 1.55 10.11
C SER A 312 -20.07 2.52 9.08
N ALA A 313 -18.85 2.28 8.60
CA ALA A 313 -18.24 3.03 7.51
C ALA A 313 -18.06 2.17 6.26
N TYR A 314 -18.13 2.80 5.10
CA TYR A 314 -17.97 2.18 3.80
C TYR A 314 -17.04 3.02 2.94
N TRP A 315 -16.23 2.36 2.11
CA TRP A 315 -15.43 3.00 1.08
C TRP A 315 -15.35 2.14 -0.17
N TYR A 316 -15.10 2.79 -1.30
CA TYR A 316 -15.07 2.18 -2.61
C TYR A 316 -13.93 2.78 -3.42
N GLY A 317 -13.23 1.96 -4.20
CA GLY A 317 -12.17 2.40 -5.08
C GLY A 317 -12.31 1.79 -6.47
N VAL A 318 -12.01 2.57 -7.50
CA VAL A 318 -11.82 2.10 -8.87
C VAL A 318 -10.62 2.81 -9.45
N ASN A 319 -9.63 2.03 -9.88
CA ASN A 319 -8.43 2.52 -10.54
C ASN A 319 -8.28 1.85 -11.90
N GLN A 320 -7.82 2.62 -12.87
CA GLN A 320 -7.48 2.12 -14.19
C GLN A 320 -6.11 2.65 -14.58
N TYR A 321 -5.28 1.76 -15.08
CA TYR A 321 -3.93 2.06 -15.52
C TYR A 321 -3.75 1.67 -16.97
N LEU A 322 -3.10 2.51 -17.73
CA LEU A 322 -2.72 2.23 -19.10
C LEU A 322 -1.25 2.57 -19.26
N PHE A 323 -0.45 1.59 -19.66
CA PHE A 323 0.98 1.73 -19.89
C PHE A 323 1.31 1.49 -21.34
N TYR A 324 2.22 2.30 -21.87
CA TYR A 324 2.67 2.18 -23.25
C TYR A 324 4.18 2.30 -23.37
N ASN A 325 4.82 1.25 -23.89
CA ASN A 325 6.24 1.19 -24.16
C ASN A 325 6.55 1.92 -25.47
N PHE A 326 6.99 3.18 -25.39
CA PHE A 326 7.44 3.93 -26.58
C PHE A 326 8.71 3.34 -27.15
N THR A 327 9.64 3.01 -26.27
CA THR A 327 10.92 2.32 -26.55
C THR A 327 11.26 1.41 -25.38
N ASP A 328 12.35 0.65 -25.46
CA ASP A 328 12.84 -0.22 -24.38
C ASP A 328 13.26 0.57 -23.12
N TYR A 329 13.46 1.88 -23.21
CA TYR A 329 13.90 2.74 -22.11
C TYR A 329 12.95 3.91 -21.81
N LEU A 330 11.85 4.06 -22.54
CA LEU A 330 10.85 5.12 -22.29
C LEU A 330 9.45 4.52 -22.30
N ILE A 331 8.80 4.60 -21.16
CA ILE A 331 7.45 4.08 -20.92
C ILE A 331 6.57 5.23 -20.46
N GLY A 332 5.37 5.36 -21.02
CA GLY A 332 4.34 6.30 -20.58
C GLY A 332 3.23 5.61 -19.83
N GLY A 333 2.65 6.31 -18.87
CA GLY A 333 1.55 5.81 -18.05
C GLY A 333 0.44 6.82 -17.86
N LEU A 334 -0.79 6.32 -17.78
CA LEU A 334 -1.98 7.04 -17.37
C LEU A 334 -2.67 6.26 -16.26
N ARG A 335 -2.97 6.92 -15.14
CA ARG A 335 -3.81 6.39 -14.06
C ARG A 335 -5.05 7.26 -13.92
N LEU A 336 -6.22 6.62 -13.89
CA LEU A 336 -7.52 7.23 -13.61
C LEU A 336 -8.06 6.62 -12.33
N GLU A 337 -8.49 7.46 -11.39
CA GLU A 337 -8.90 7.06 -10.05
C GLU A 337 -10.27 7.63 -9.70
N TRP A 338 -11.06 6.82 -9.04
CA TRP A 338 -12.19 7.23 -8.22
C TRP A 338 -12.12 6.52 -6.88
N PHE A 339 -12.16 7.29 -5.81
CA PHE A 339 -12.27 6.77 -4.45
C PHE A 339 -13.41 7.47 -3.73
N ARG A 340 -14.29 6.70 -3.13
CA ARG A 340 -15.39 7.18 -2.31
C ARG A 340 -15.12 6.84 -0.86
N ASP A 341 -14.95 7.86 -0.01
CA ASP A 341 -15.06 7.73 1.44
C ASP A 341 -16.47 8.16 1.84
N ASN A 342 -17.33 7.19 2.16
CA ASN A 342 -18.74 7.47 2.39
C ASN A 342 -18.98 8.22 3.70
N ASN A 343 -18.09 8.06 4.66
CA ASN A 343 -18.30 8.50 6.04
C ASN A 343 -17.18 9.42 6.55
N GLY A 344 -16.15 9.72 5.76
CA GLY A 344 -15.00 10.54 6.17
C GLY A 344 -14.11 9.84 7.20
N THR A 345 -14.00 8.52 7.12
CA THR A 345 -13.23 7.71 8.07
C THR A 345 -11.91 7.21 7.50
N ARG A 346 -11.66 7.44 6.23
CA ARG A 346 -10.48 6.95 5.51
C ARG A 346 -9.57 8.09 5.06
N VAL A 347 -10.06 9.00 4.22
CA VAL A 347 -9.24 10.08 3.67
C VAL A 347 -9.11 11.21 4.68
N GLN A 348 -7.87 11.48 5.09
CA GLN A 348 -7.52 12.48 6.08
C GLN A 348 -6.38 13.36 5.55
N TYR A 349 -6.09 14.47 6.24
CA TYR A 349 -4.83 15.18 6.01
C TYR A 349 -3.63 14.29 6.34
N GLY A 350 -2.49 14.61 5.74
CA GLY A 350 -1.26 13.86 5.98
C GLY A 350 -0.85 13.84 7.46
N LEU A 351 -0.34 12.73 7.95
CA LEU A 351 0.05 12.53 9.35
C LEU A 351 1.15 13.49 9.84
N ARG A 352 1.89 14.13 8.91
CA ARG A 352 3.01 15.03 9.23
C ARG A 352 2.60 16.49 9.36
N ASP A 353 1.44 16.88 8.89
CA ASP A 353 1.03 18.29 8.80
C ASP A 353 0.55 18.89 10.12
N GLY A 354 0.47 18.08 11.18
CA GLY A 354 0.05 18.49 12.51
C GLY A 354 -1.47 18.72 12.62
N SER A 355 -2.25 18.29 11.63
CA SER A 355 -3.70 18.27 11.77
C SER A 355 -4.13 17.29 12.86
N PRO A 356 -5.25 17.56 13.54
CA PRO A 356 -5.88 16.56 14.37
C PRO A 356 -6.20 15.32 13.53
N GLU A 357 -5.92 14.14 14.01
CA GLU A 357 -6.22 12.85 13.35
C GLU A 357 -7.70 12.67 13.00
N ALA A 358 -8.53 13.58 13.48
CA ALA A 358 -9.98 13.59 13.41
C ALA A 358 -10.57 14.26 12.16
N THR A 359 -9.78 14.80 11.26
CA THR A 359 -10.29 15.53 10.11
C THR A 359 -10.39 14.63 8.89
N GLY A 360 -11.46 13.86 8.80
CA GLY A 360 -11.78 13.05 7.64
C GLY A 360 -12.67 13.78 6.63
N PHE A 361 -12.55 13.43 5.35
CA PHE A 361 -13.28 14.01 4.24
C PHE A 361 -14.24 13.01 3.62
N ALA A 362 -15.51 13.08 3.99
CA ALA A 362 -16.53 12.27 3.33
C ALA A 362 -16.89 12.85 1.96
N GLY A 363 -16.80 12.02 0.92
CA GLY A 363 -17.08 12.45 -0.45
C GLY A 363 -16.39 11.58 -1.49
N ASN A 364 -16.41 12.08 -2.72
CA ASN A 364 -15.72 11.43 -3.83
C ASN A 364 -14.40 12.15 -4.12
N PHE A 365 -13.35 11.36 -4.22
CA PHE A 365 -12.03 11.76 -4.69
C PHE A 365 -11.80 11.20 -6.08
N TRP A 366 -11.38 12.05 -6.98
CA TRP A 366 -11.03 11.68 -8.35
C TRP A 366 -9.59 12.12 -8.59
N ALA A 367 -8.85 11.34 -9.32
CA ALA A 367 -7.54 11.76 -9.77
C ALA A 367 -7.24 11.27 -11.19
N MET A 368 -6.42 12.04 -11.89
CA MET A 368 -5.85 11.67 -13.16
C MET A 368 -4.35 11.96 -13.10
N THR A 369 -3.54 10.93 -13.34
CA THR A 369 -2.08 11.02 -13.27
C THR A 369 -1.47 10.59 -14.60
N TRP A 370 -0.57 11.42 -15.14
CA TRP A 370 0.27 11.11 -16.30
C TRP A 370 1.71 10.99 -15.84
N GLY A 371 2.39 9.93 -16.22
CA GLY A 371 3.78 9.70 -15.87
C GLY A 371 4.60 9.23 -17.06
N LEU A 372 5.90 9.43 -16.94
CA LEU A 372 6.89 8.84 -17.81
C LEU A 372 7.93 8.14 -16.95
N ASN A 373 8.38 6.95 -17.37
CA ASN A 373 9.52 6.28 -16.78
C ASN A 373 10.64 6.22 -17.81
N TYR A 374 11.76 6.86 -17.47
CA TYR A 374 12.96 6.88 -18.29
C TYR A 374 14.04 6.02 -17.62
N LEU A 375 14.32 4.87 -18.23
CA LEU A 375 15.31 3.90 -17.74
C LEU A 375 16.71 4.34 -18.19
N VAL A 376 17.63 4.46 -17.26
CA VAL A 376 19.03 4.84 -17.51
C VAL A 376 19.94 3.67 -17.14
N GLY A 377 20.36 2.94 -18.16
CA GLY A 377 21.02 1.65 -17.93
C GLY A 377 20.08 0.67 -17.26
N ASN A 378 20.63 -0.21 -16.42
CA ASN A 378 19.86 -1.31 -15.79
C ASN A 378 19.51 -1.05 -14.32
N ASN A 379 19.96 0.07 -13.74
CA ASN A 379 19.85 0.30 -12.29
C ASN A 379 19.15 1.61 -11.94
N LEU A 380 18.82 2.46 -12.89
CA LEU A 380 18.29 3.79 -12.61
C LEU A 380 17.01 4.05 -13.39
N VAL A 381 16.00 4.55 -12.73
CA VAL A 381 14.79 5.08 -13.36
C VAL A 381 14.51 6.50 -12.87
N ILE A 382 14.08 7.38 -13.80
CA ILE A 382 13.62 8.75 -13.53
C ILE A 382 12.14 8.80 -13.87
N ARG A 383 11.29 9.25 -12.92
CA ARG A 383 9.83 9.21 -13.04
C ARG A 383 9.20 10.59 -12.84
N PRO A 384 9.20 11.47 -13.86
CA PRO A 384 8.37 12.67 -13.82
C PRO A 384 6.90 12.35 -13.97
N GLU A 385 6.06 13.03 -13.17
CA GLU A 385 4.60 12.91 -13.26
C GLU A 385 3.87 14.24 -13.10
N LEU A 386 2.66 14.29 -13.65
CA LEU A 386 1.66 15.34 -13.46
C LEU A 386 0.38 14.68 -12.98
N ARG A 387 -0.22 15.24 -11.93
CA ARG A 387 -1.46 14.74 -11.33
C ARG A 387 -2.45 15.86 -11.15
N TYR A 388 -3.72 15.60 -11.43
CA TYR A 388 -4.83 16.48 -11.12
C TYR A 388 -5.83 15.72 -10.23
N ASP A 389 -6.08 16.27 -9.06
CA ASP A 389 -7.02 15.75 -8.08
C ASP A 389 -8.21 16.68 -7.97
N TRP A 390 -9.41 16.13 -7.77
CA TRP A 390 -10.59 16.91 -7.39
C TRP A 390 -11.49 16.14 -6.45
N PHE A 391 -12.14 16.87 -5.57
CA PHE A 391 -12.99 16.38 -4.51
C PHE A 391 -14.40 16.93 -4.67
N SER A 392 -15.40 16.07 -4.53
CA SER A 392 -16.80 16.47 -4.41
C SER A 392 -17.37 16.01 -3.07
N GLN A 393 -17.74 16.98 -2.25
CA GLN A 393 -18.26 16.77 -0.91
C GLN A 393 -19.73 16.36 -0.93
N ASP A 394 -20.13 15.49 -0.01
CA ASP A 394 -21.55 15.29 0.31
C ASP A 394 -22.08 16.45 1.16
N LEU A 395 -23.26 16.95 0.83
CA LEU A 395 -23.89 18.11 1.47
C LEU A 395 -24.08 17.96 3.00
N GLY A 396 -24.03 16.73 3.54
CA GLY A 396 -24.16 16.45 4.97
C GLY A 396 -22.93 16.83 5.83
N ASN A 397 -21.76 16.97 5.22
CA ASN A 397 -20.48 17.15 5.95
C ASN A 397 -19.99 18.60 6.01
N ALA A 398 -20.58 19.52 5.27
CA ALA A 398 -20.25 20.96 5.34
C ALA A 398 -20.41 21.57 6.75
N ALA A 399 -21.14 20.89 7.64
CA ALA A 399 -21.38 21.31 9.01
C ALA A 399 -20.24 20.99 10.00
N LEU A 400 -19.26 20.13 9.61
CA LEU A 400 -18.23 19.67 10.54
C LEU A 400 -17.01 20.59 10.66
N GLY A 401 -16.89 21.64 9.83
CA GLY A 401 -15.82 22.64 9.92
C GLY A 401 -14.41 22.11 9.61
N VAL A 402 -14.30 20.98 8.92
CA VAL A 402 -13.02 20.30 8.62
C VAL A 402 -12.23 20.94 7.45
N GLY A 403 -12.79 21.95 6.77
CA GLY A 403 -12.18 22.56 5.58
C GLY A 403 -12.32 21.71 4.33
N LEU A 404 -11.43 21.94 3.35
CA LEU A 404 -11.33 21.19 2.10
C LEU A 404 -9.99 20.43 2.04
N PRO A 405 -9.88 19.35 1.24
CA PRO A 405 -8.72 18.48 1.29
C PRO A 405 -7.42 19.11 0.76
N PHE A 406 -7.51 20.14 -0.08
CA PHE A 406 -6.34 20.72 -0.75
C PHE A 406 -6.09 22.18 -0.36
N GLY A 407 -4.93 22.73 -0.77
CA GLY A 407 -4.57 24.13 -0.51
C GLY A 407 -4.26 24.41 0.96
N LYS A 408 -3.73 23.42 1.70
CA LYS A 408 -3.41 23.56 3.12
C LYS A 408 -2.05 24.21 3.32
N THR A 409 -2.02 25.29 4.10
CA THR A 409 -0.81 25.93 4.63
C THR A 409 -0.54 25.50 6.06
N ALA A 410 0.67 25.77 6.56
CA ALA A 410 1.06 25.41 7.92
C ALA A 410 0.08 26.00 8.96
N GLY A 411 -0.48 25.16 9.82
CA GLY A 411 -1.41 25.52 10.89
C GLY A 411 -2.82 25.90 10.44
N GLY A 412 -3.13 25.83 9.13
CA GLY A 412 -4.45 26.12 8.58
C GLY A 412 -5.21 24.87 8.12
N LEU A 413 -6.48 25.07 7.79
CA LEU A 413 -7.30 24.08 7.06
C LEU A 413 -7.09 24.25 5.56
N GLY A 414 -7.32 23.20 4.79
CA GLY A 414 -7.34 23.30 3.33
C GLY A 414 -8.53 24.13 2.83
N THR A 415 -8.33 24.82 1.72
CA THR A 415 -9.27 25.82 1.17
C THR A 415 -9.71 25.51 -0.26
N GLN A 416 -9.15 24.47 -0.87
CA GLN A 416 -9.39 24.11 -2.27
C GLN A 416 -10.02 22.73 -2.39
N SER A 417 -10.92 22.58 -3.37
CA SER A 417 -11.55 21.30 -3.70
C SER A 417 -10.81 20.53 -4.78
N ASP A 418 -9.76 21.11 -5.35
CA ASP A 418 -8.93 20.49 -6.37
C ASP A 418 -7.45 20.83 -6.18
N GLN A 419 -6.59 20.09 -6.89
CA GLN A 419 -5.15 20.31 -6.88
C GLN A 419 -4.55 19.88 -8.21
N PHE A 420 -3.69 20.71 -8.76
CA PHE A 420 -2.73 20.29 -9.76
C PHE A 420 -1.38 20.07 -9.09
N TYR A 421 -0.82 18.88 -9.24
CA TYR A 421 0.44 18.45 -8.66
C TYR A 421 1.43 18.07 -9.77
N GLY A 422 2.70 18.38 -9.58
CA GLY A 422 3.81 17.92 -10.38
C GLY A 422 4.89 17.36 -9.49
N GLY A 423 5.46 16.22 -9.87
CA GLY A 423 6.52 15.57 -9.12
C GLY A 423 7.50 14.84 -10.01
N CYS A 424 8.64 14.51 -9.43
CA CYS A 424 9.65 13.67 -10.07
C CYS A 424 10.46 12.96 -8.98
N ASP A 425 10.70 11.70 -9.16
CA ASP A 425 11.64 10.94 -8.36
C ASP A 425 12.68 10.21 -9.20
N ILE A 426 13.68 9.71 -8.51
CA ILE A 426 14.76 8.92 -9.07
C ILE A 426 14.94 7.71 -8.17
N ILE A 427 14.82 6.51 -8.76
CA ILE A 427 15.11 5.25 -8.08
C ILE A 427 16.42 4.69 -8.63
N TRP A 428 17.34 4.37 -7.73
CA TRP A 428 18.58 3.67 -8.04
C TRP A 428 18.63 2.35 -7.29
N GLN A 429 18.70 1.26 -8.05
CA GLN A 429 18.80 -0.11 -7.52
C GLN A 429 20.27 -0.53 -7.39
N PHE A 430 20.60 -1.25 -6.30
CA PHE A 430 21.99 -1.69 -6.00
C PHE A 430 22.04 -3.09 -5.38
#